data_cb2ba8115c921f93b6fd8c2adc15e441
#
_entry.id   cb2ba8115c921f93b6fd8c2adc15e441
#
_cell.length_a   1.000
_cell.length_b   1.000
_cell.length_c   1.000
_cell.angle_alpha   90.00
_cell.angle_beta   90.00
_cell.angle_gamma   90.00
#
_symmetry.space_group_name_H-M   'P 1'
#
loop_
_entity.id
_entity.type
_entity.pdbx_description
1 polymer ?
#
loop_
_entity_poly.entity_id
_entity_poly.type
_entity_poly.pdbx_seq_one_letter_code
_entity_poly.pdbx_strand_id
1 'polypeptide(L)'
;MTRHLLRDDDLTAAEQSEILDLAVALKKDRWKLKPLAGPQTVAVIFDKSSTRTRVSFAVGIADLGGSPLIISTANSQLGGKETPSDTARVLERQVAAIVWRTYAQAGLEEMAAGTTVPVVNALSDDFHPCQLLADLLTIQEHKGELRGLTLAFFGDGRSNMAHSYMLAGVTAGMHVRVASPESYAPREDVVADADRRASETGGSLTLYTDANEAAAGADVIVTDTWVSMGKEEEKLARLRDLGEYKVTRELMTLAKPDAIFIHCLPADRGYEVEAEVIDGPQSVVWDEAENRLHAQKALLVWLLRQG
;
A
#
# COMPACT_ATOMS: atom_id res chain seq x y z
N MET A 1 10.14 2.95 -22.53
CA MET A 1 9.38 3.91 -21.72
C MET A 1 9.74 3.67 -20.26
N THR A 2 9.93 4.72 -19.48
CA THR A 2 10.23 4.63 -18.06
C THR A 2 9.09 3.90 -17.31
N ARG A 3 9.44 3.01 -16.37
CA ARG A 3 8.48 2.34 -15.51
C ARG A 3 8.18 3.22 -14.30
N HIS A 4 6.91 3.32 -13.96
CA HIS A 4 6.40 3.98 -12.77
C HIS A 4 5.63 2.99 -11.92
N LEU A 5 5.33 3.32 -10.66
CA LEU A 5 4.37 2.60 -9.83
C LEU A 5 3.35 3.60 -9.29
N LEU A 6 2.24 3.75 -9.97
CA LEU A 6 1.15 4.68 -9.63
C LEU A 6 -0.05 3.96 -9.03
N ARG A 7 -0.28 2.71 -9.46
CA ARG A 7 -1.33 1.80 -9.01
C ARG A 7 -0.73 0.42 -8.76
N ASP A 8 -1.44 -0.41 -8.01
CA ASP A 8 -0.99 -1.77 -7.67
C ASP A 8 -0.94 -2.69 -8.89
N ASP A 9 -1.83 -2.50 -9.86
CA ASP A 9 -1.93 -3.26 -11.11
C ASP A 9 -1.01 -2.74 -12.24
N ASP A 10 -0.18 -1.73 -11.98
CA ASP A 10 0.95 -1.38 -12.88
C ASP A 10 2.00 -2.50 -12.94
N LEU A 11 2.00 -3.39 -11.94
CA LEU A 11 2.86 -4.57 -11.89
C LEU A 11 2.12 -5.80 -12.41
N THR A 12 2.80 -6.59 -13.23
CA THR A 12 2.38 -7.96 -13.51
C THR A 12 2.65 -8.86 -12.30
N ALA A 13 2.04 -10.04 -12.23
CA ALA A 13 2.31 -11.00 -11.16
C ALA A 13 3.80 -11.38 -11.07
N ALA A 14 4.49 -11.50 -12.20
CA ALA A 14 5.92 -11.79 -12.25
C ALA A 14 6.78 -10.64 -11.70
N GLU A 15 6.49 -9.40 -12.08
CA GLU A 15 7.19 -8.21 -11.59
C GLU A 15 6.95 -8.00 -10.09
N GLN A 16 5.72 -8.22 -9.62
CA GLN A 16 5.38 -8.16 -8.20
C GLN A 16 6.19 -9.21 -7.40
N SER A 17 6.24 -10.47 -7.88
CA SER A 17 7.04 -11.53 -7.26
C SER A 17 8.53 -11.18 -7.25
N GLU A 18 9.09 -10.66 -8.36
CA GLU A 18 10.49 -10.24 -8.45
C GLU A 18 10.83 -9.17 -7.40
N ILE A 19 9.94 -8.19 -7.20
CA ILE A 19 10.12 -7.12 -6.19
C ILE A 19 10.08 -7.72 -4.78
N LEU A 20 9.15 -8.65 -4.49
CA LEU A 20 9.06 -9.30 -3.19
C LEU A 20 10.30 -10.17 -2.89
N ASP A 21 10.77 -10.95 -3.83
CA ASP A 21 12.00 -11.74 -3.70
C ASP A 21 13.21 -10.84 -3.44
N LEU A 22 13.29 -9.72 -4.13
CA LEU A 22 14.33 -8.72 -3.90
C LEU A 22 14.22 -8.09 -2.52
N ALA A 23 12.99 -7.86 -2.01
CA ALA A 23 12.76 -7.34 -0.67
C ALA A 23 13.23 -8.32 0.41
N VAL A 24 12.94 -9.62 0.26
CA VAL A 24 13.46 -10.69 1.13
C VAL A 24 14.99 -10.68 1.14
N ALA A 25 15.62 -10.61 -0.04
CA ALA A 25 17.07 -10.58 -0.15
C ALA A 25 17.70 -9.36 0.49
N LEU A 26 17.07 -8.17 0.33
CA LEU A 26 17.53 -6.91 0.94
C LEU A 26 17.22 -6.82 2.44
N LYS A 27 16.22 -7.55 2.94
CA LYS A 27 15.97 -7.69 4.39
C LYS A 27 17.07 -8.53 5.04
N LYS A 28 17.48 -9.62 4.40
CA LYS A 28 18.54 -10.52 4.86
C LYS A 28 19.92 -9.88 4.81
N ASP A 29 20.22 -9.09 3.78
CA ASP A 29 21.47 -8.33 3.62
C ASP A 29 21.17 -6.89 3.26
N ARG A 30 20.92 -6.09 4.30
CA ARG A 30 20.33 -4.77 4.23
C ARG A 30 21.11 -3.77 3.36
N TRP A 31 22.41 -3.89 3.28
CA TRP A 31 23.28 -2.94 2.58
C TRP A 31 23.98 -3.51 1.35
N LYS A 32 23.56 -4.66 0.87
CA LYS A 32 24.16 -5.37 -0.26
C LYS A 32 24.18 -4.59 -1.56
N LEU A 33 23.11 -3.84 -1.86
CA LEU A 33 22.98 -3.08 -3.10
C LEU A 33 23.09 -1.58 -2.86
N LYS A 34 23.81 -0.89 -3.76
CA LYS A 34 24.05 0.55 -3.70
C LYS A 34 23.76 1.21 -5.06
N PRO A 35 22.57 1.02 -5.68
CA PRO A 35 22.28 1.57 -7.00
C PRO A 35 22.26 3.10 -7.04
N LEU A 36 22.12 3.76 -5.88
CA LEU A 36 22.10 5.20 -5.74
C LEU A 36 23.46 5.77 -5.30
N ALA A 37 24.53 4.94 -5.28
CA ALA A 37 25.86 5.41 -4.91
C ALA A 37 26.34 6.53 -5.85
N GLY A 38 26.98 7.55 -5.27
CA GLY A 38 27.44 8.74 -6.00
C GLY A 38 27.47 10.04 -5.21
N PRO A 39 26.58 10.32 -4.21
CA PRO A 39 25.21 9.83 -3.91
C PRO A 39 24.17 10.46 -4.84
N GLN A 40 23.38 9.64 -5.51
CA GLN A 40 22.22 10.11 -6.28
C GLN A 40 21.08 10.53 -5.35
N THR A 41 20.33 11.55 -5.75
CA THR A 41 19.21 12.06 -4.97
C THR A 41 17.90 11.44 -5.41
N VAL A 42 17.02 11.11 -4.46
CA VAL A 42 15.60 10.77 -4.69
C VAL A 42 14.74 11.84 -4.03
N ALA A 43 13.86 12.49 -4.80
CA ALA A 43 12.89 13.43 -4.25
C ALA A 43 11.72 12.67 -3.60
N VAL A 44 11.40 13.01 -2.35
CA VAL A 44 10.27 12.43 -1.62
C VAL A 44 9.33 13.55 -1.19
N ILE A 45 8.22 13.68 -1.90
CA ILE A 45 7.29 14.81 -1.81
C ILE A 45 6.09 14.42 -0.95
N PHE A 46 5.65 15.33 -0.07
CA PHE A 46 4.52 15.11 0.84
C PHE A 46 3.53 16.27 0.79
N ASP A 47 2.30 15.98 0.37
CA ASP A 47 1.12 16.83 0.55
C ASP A 47 0.43 16.53 1.88
N LYS A 48 0.49 15.27 2.32
CA LYS A 48 -0.07 14.77 3.58
C LYS A 48 1.05 14.42 4.56
N SER A 49 0.82 14.68 5.85
CA SER A 49 1.74 14.27 6.90
C SER A 49 1.89 12.74 6.93
N SER A 50 3.10 12.26 7.20
CA SER A 50 3.36 10.84 7.40
C SER A 50 4.70 10.65 8.10
N THR A 51 4.71 9.90 9.19
CA THR A 51 5.94 9.49 9.88
C THR A 51 6.54 8.25 9.23
N ARG A 52 5.75 7.18 9.07
CA ARG A 52 6.22 5.88 8.55
C ARG A 52 6.78 5.99 7.14
N THR A 53 6.04 6.59 6.21
CA THR A 53 6.47 6.77 4.82
C THR A 53 7.74 7.63 4.74
N ARG A 54 7.80 8.71 5.54
CA ARG A 54 8.97 9.60 5.58
C ARG A 54 10.22 8.86 6.06
N VAL A 55 10.10 8.12 7.16
CA VAL A 55 11.22 7.37 7.73
C VAL A 55 11.66 6.23 6.82
N SER A 56 10.72 5.41 6.32
CA SER A 56 11.06 4.24 5.49
C SER A 56 11.73 4.62 4.17
N PHE A 57 11.26 5.67 3.49
CA PHE A 57 11.96 6.15 2.27
C PHE A 57 13.30 6.82 2.58
N ALA A 58 13.36 7.69 3.60
CA ALA A 58 14.61 8.35 3.94
C ALA A 58 15.71 7.34 4.29
N VAL A 59 15.40 6.39 5.17
CA VAL A 59 16.34 5.33 5.56
C VAL A 59 16.65 4.40 4.38
N GLY A 60 15.62 3.99 3.61
CA GLY A 60 15.78 3.09 2.47
C GLY A 60 16.69 3.67 1.37
N ILE A 61 16.52 4.94 1.03
CA ILE A 61 17.36 5.66 0.04
C ILE A 61 18.81 5.74 0.54
N ALA A 62 19.01 6.07 1.83
CA ALA A 62 20.34 6.09 2.44
C ALA A 62 20.99 4.70 2.44
N ASP A 63 20.23 3.66 2.78
CA ASP A 63 20.69 2.26 2.69
C ASP A 63 21.16 1.88 1.29
N LEU A 64 20.52 2.42 0.24
CA LEU A 64 20.88 2.21 -1.16
C LEU A 64 22.04 3.09 -1.64
N GLY A 65 22.64 3.87 -0.75
CA GLY A 65 23.79 4.75 -1.04
C GLY A 65 23.42 6.12 -1.59
N GLY A 66 22.13 6.47 -1.58
CA GLY A 66 21.61 7.73 -2.10
C GLY A 66 21.37 8.79 -1.02
N SER A 67 20.88 9.95 -1.47
CA SER A 67 20.47 11.08 -0.62
C SER A 67 18.96 11.31 -0.73
N PRO A 68 18.17 11.20 0.34
CA PRO A 68 16.76 11.53 0.31
C PRO A 68 16.57 13.05 0.38
N LEU A 69 15.84 13.62 -0.59
CA LEU A 69 15.41 15.01 -0.56
C LEU A 69 13.92 15.07 -0.16
N ILE A 70 13.67 15.36 1.11
CA ILE A 70 12.29 15.45 1.62
C ILE A 70 11.72 16.83 1.34
N ILE A 71 10.63 16.89 0.58
CA ILE A 71 9.92 18.11 0.18
C ILE A 71 8.52 18.09 0.79
N SER A 72 8.13 19.17 1.48
CA SER A 72 6.74 19.41 1.89
C SER A 72 6.14 20.43 0.93
N THR A 73 4.98 20.11 0.35
CA THR A 73 4.32 21.03 -0.60
C THR A 73 3.81 22.31 0.07
N ALA A 74 3.59 22.29 1.38
CA ALA A 74 3.28 23.53 2.14
C ALA A 74 4.35 24.63 1.96
N ASN A 75 5.58 24.25 1.58
CA ASN A 75 6.71 25.15 1.37
C ASN A 75 7.30 25.03 -0.06
N SER A 76 6.51 24.53 -1.02
CA SER A 76 6.93 24.39 -2.42
C SER A 76 5.96 25.13 -3.36
N GLN A 77 6.28 25.19 -4.65
CA GLN A 77 5.40 25.77 -5.67
C GLN A 77 4.47 24.73 -6.29
N LEU A 78 4.70 23.43 -6.03
CA LEU A 78 3.89 22.32 -6.53
C LEU A 78 2.44 22.43 -6.03
N GLY A 79 1.48 22.35 -6.96
CA GLY A 79 0.06 22.53 -6.67
C GLY A 79 -0.36 24.00 -6.46
N GLY A 80 0.59 24.94 -6.51
CA GLY A 80 0.35 26.37 -6.48
C GLY A 80 0.51 27.00 -7.86
N LYS A 81 1.70 27.52 -8.15
CA LYS A 81 2.03 28.14 -9.45
C LYS A 81 2.59 27.15 -10.48
N GLU A 82 3.12 26.02 -10.02
CA GLU A 82 3.69 24.97 -10.88
C GLU A 82 2.74 23.78 -10.98
N THR A 83 2.58 23.27 -12.22
CA THR A 83 1.87 22.02 -12.45
C THR A 83 2.72 20.83 -12.02
N PRO A 84 2.12 19.63 -11.77
CA PRO A 84 2.89 18.40 -11.55
C PRO A 84 3.87 18.11 -12.70
N SER A 85 3.46 18.35 -13.95
CA SER A 85 4.32 18.18 -15.14
C SER A 85 5.51 19.13 -15.16
N ASP A 86 5.35 20.39 -14.77
CA ASP A 86 6.47 21.35 -14.74
C ASP A 86 7.46 20.99 -13.63
N THR A 87 6.96 20.64 -12.45
CA THR A 87 7.78 20.15 -11.34
C THR A 87 8.55 18.88 -11.74
N ALA A 88 7.89 17.95 -12.44
CA ALA A 88 8.52 16.72 -12.93
C ALA A 88 9.70 17.00 -13.86
N ARG A 89 9.54 17.92 -14.83
CA ARG A 89 10.60 18.34 -15.79
C ARG A 89 11.79 19.01 -15.13
N VAL A 90 11.56 19.72 -14.01
CA VAL A 90 12.65 20.31 -13.22
C VAL A 90 13.39 19.22 -12.45
N LEU A 91 12.64 18.34 -11.77
CA LEU A 91 13.22 17.31 -10.90
C LEU A 91 13.98 16.24 -11.70
N GLU A 92 13.48 15.80 -12.86
CA GLU A 92 14.13 14.74 -13.66
C GLU A 92 15.59 15.03 -14.00
N ARG A 93 15.97 16.32 -14.04
CA ARG A 93 17.34 16.76 -14.34
C ARG A 93 18.28 16.71 -13.14
N GLN A 94 17.75 16.44 -11.95
CA GLN A 94 18.47 16.56 -10.69
C GLN A 94 18.36 15.31 -9.81
N VAL A 95 17.34 14.47 -10.01
CA VAL A 95 17.05 13.30 -9.16
C VAL A 95 16.95 12.02 -9.96
N ALA A 96 17.22 10.88 -9.32
CA ALA A 96 17.14 9.56 -9.94
C ALA A 96 15.71 8.97 -9.93
N ALA A 97 14.86 9.44 -9.01
CA ALA A 97 13.45 9.02 -8.90
C ALA A 97 12.66 10.07 -8.12
N ILE A 98 11.34 10.08 -8.31
CA ILE A 98 10.38 10.91 -7.60
C ILE A 98 9.43 9.99 -6.84
N VAL A 99 9.27 10.22 -5.54
CA VAL A 99 8.29 9.57 -4.67
C VAL A 99 7.31 10.63 -4.21
N TRP A 100 6.00 10.42 -4.39
CA TRP A 100 5.02 11.43 -4.02
C TRP A 100 3.86 10.83 -3.24
N ARG A 101 3.59 11.40 -2.07
CA ARG A 101 2.40 11.13 -1.26
C ARG A 101 1.46 12.33 -1.38
N THR A 102 0.34 12.14 -2.05
CA THR A 102 -0.58 13.21 -2.46
C THR A 102 -2.04 12.88 -2.14
N TYR A 103 -2.93 13.69 -2.65
CA TYR A 103 -4.39 13.49 -2.63
C TYR A 103 -4.85 12.84 -3.94
N ALA A 104 -4.88 13.61 -5.01
CA ALA A 104 -5.47 13.17 -6.28
C ALA A 104 -4.54 12.28 -7.10
N GLN A 105 -5.05 11.13 -7.53
CA GLN A 105 -4.35 10.19 -8.43
C GLN A 105 -3.93 10.86 -9.74
N ALA A 106 -4.79 11.71 -10.31
CA ALA A 106 -4.49 12.42 -11.57
C ALA A 106 -3.20 13.26 -11.53
N GLY A 107 -2.84 13.81 -10.35
CA GLY A 107 -1.58 14.54 -10.19
C GLY A 107 -0.35 13.65 -10.36
N LEU A 108 -0.42 12.40 -9.86
CA LEU A 108 0.64 11.40 -10.05
C LEU A 108 0.78 11.00 -11.52
N GLU A 109 -0.34 10.82 -12.20
CA GLU A 109 -0.37 10.48 -13.63
C GLU A 109 0.22 11.61 -14.49
N GLU A 110 -0.15 12.87 -14.18
CA GLU A 110 0.43 14.05 -14.85
C GLU A 110 1.94 14.16 -14.59
N MET A 111 2.39 13.93 -13.34
CA MET A 111 3.81 13.94 -12.99
C MET A 111 4.57 12.84 -13.75
N ALA A 112 4.04 11.64 -13.80
CA ALA A 112 4.66 10.52 -14.51
C ALA A 112 4.75 10.76 -16.03
N ALA A 113 3.71 11.36 -16.62
CA ALA A 113 3.72 11.72 -18.04
C ALA A 113 4.73 12.85 -18.37
N GLY A 114 5.15 13.65 -17.37
CA GLY A 114 6.04 14.80 -17.52
C GLY A 114 7.53 14.48 -17.29
N THR A 115 7.91 13.23 -17.04
CA THR A 115 9.29 12.87 -16.63
C THR A 115 9.80 11.58 -17.25
N THR A 116 11.12 11.47 -17.33
CA THR A 116 11.85 10.26 -17.75
C THR A 116 12.45 9.48 -16.58
N VAL A 117 12.28 9.94 -15.34
CA VAL A 117 12.70 9.18 -14.14
C VAL A 117 11.49 8.48 -13.49
N PRO A 118 11.70 7.38 -12.77
CA PRO A 118 10.60 6.69 -12.10
C PRO A 118 9.79 7.58 -11.15
N VAL A 119 8.46 7.49 -11.23
CA VAL A 119 7.52 8.08 -10.27
C VAL A 119 6.88 6.98 -9.45
N VAL A 120 6.86 7.15 -8.13
CA VAL A 120 6.31 6.19 -7.16
C VAL A 120 5.18 6.85 -6.37
N ASN A 121 4.00 6.25 -6.43
CA ASN A 121 2.87 6.60 -5.56
C ASN A 121 3.13 6.09 -4.13
N ALA A 122 3.48 6.99 -3.23
CA ALA A 122 3.65 6.66 -1.81
C ALA A 122 2.33 6.65 -1.02
N LEU A 123 1.29 7.15 -1.56
CA LEU A 123 -0.14 7.12 -1.24
C LEU A 123 -0.87 8.19 -2.05
N SER A 124 -2.01 7.84 -2.61
CA SER A 124 -3.05 8.78 -3.08
C SER A 124 -4.38 8.51 -2.36
N ASP A 125 -5.43 9.26 -2.69
CA ASP A 125 -6.78 8.99 -2.17
C ASP A 125 -7.35 7.69 -2.75
N ASP A 126 -6.83 7.25 -3.90
CA ASP A 126 -7.33 6.06 -4.60
C ASP A 126 -6.52 4.80 -4.32
N PHE A 127 -5.19 4.89 -4.10
CA PHE A 127 -4.29 3.74 -3.98
C PHE A 127 -3.13 3.95 -3.01
N HIS A 128 -2.60 2.85 -2.46
CA HIS A 128 -1.40 2.85 -1.61
C HIS A 128 -0.43 1.68 -1.96
N PRO A 129 0.09 1.61 -3.20
CA PRO A 129 0.83 0.45 -3.68
C PRO A 129 2.10 0.13 -2.88
N CYS A 130 2.77 1.13 -2.31
CA CYS A 130 3.92 0.92 -1.44
C CYS A 130 3.56 0.19 -0.13
N GLN A 131 2.34 0.35 0.38
CA GLN A 131 1.87 -0.41 1.54
C GLN A 131 1.65 -1.86 1.14
N LEU A 132 0.95 -2.08 0.04
CA LEU A 132 0.61 -3.44 -0.38
C LEU A 132 1.84 -4.31 -0.67
N LEU A 133 2.91 -3.74 -1.21
CA LEU A 133 4.17 -4.49 -1.35
C LEU A 133 4.73 -4.93 0.02
N ALA A 134 4.57 -4.11 1.06
CA ALA A 134 5.01 -4.47 2.42
C ALA A 134 4.08 -5.51 3.06
N ASP A 135 2.76 -5.38 2.85
CA ASP A 135 1.77 -6.31 3.36
C ASP A 135 1.94 -7.69 2.73
N LEU A 136 2.09 -7.76 1.41
CA LEU A 136 2.36 -9.00 0.70
C LEU A 136 3.67 -9.65 1.15
N LEU A 137 4.73 -8.86 1.36
CA LEU A 137 5.99 -9.36 1.93
C LEU A 137 5.77 -9.96 3.32
N THR A 138 4.99 -9.28 4.17
CA THR A 138 4.69 -9.74 5.53
C THR A 138 3.86 -11.04 5.50
N ILE A 139 2.84 -11.09 4.65
CA ILE A 139 2.03 -12.30 4.47
C ILE A 139 2.92 -13.47 3.99
N GLN A 140 3.80 -13.23 3.04
CA GLN A 140 4.73 -14.26 2.53
C GLN A 140 5.68 -14.75 3.63
N GLU A 141 6.20 -13.87 4.49
CA GLU A 141 7.07 -14.24 5.60
C GLU A 141 6.36 -15.12 6.64
N HIS A 142 5.09 -14.86 6.92
CA HIS A 142 4.32 -15.57 7.96
C HIS A 142 3.57 -16.81 7.42
N LYS A 143 3.20 -16.82 6.14
CA LYS A 143 2.38 -17.89 5.53
C LYS A 143 3.12 -18.74 4.50
N GLY A 144 4.32 -18.32 4.09
CA GLY A 144 5.18 -19.05 3.14
C GLY A 144 4.95 -18.68 1.68
N GLU A 145 3.72 -18.66 1.21
CA GLU A 145 3.36 -18.27 -0.16
C GLU A 145 2.10 -17.40 -0.15
N LEU A 146 1.84 -16.70 -1.26
CA LEU A 146 0.68 -15.83 -1.40
C LEU A 146 -0.46 -16.51 -2.17
N ARG A 147 -0.11 -17.27 -3.21
CA ARG A 147 -1.08 -17.89 -4.11
C ARG A 147 -2.04 -18.81 -3.36
N GLY A 148 -3.34 -18.59 -3.58
CA GLY A 148 -4.41 -19.40 -3.00
C GLY A 148 -4.74 -19.07 -1.54
N LEU A 149 -4.02 -18.15 -0.87
CA LEU A 149 -4.43 -17.64 0.43
C LEU A 149 -5.69 -16.78 0.30
N THR A 150 -6.52 -16.81 1.32
CA THR A 150 -7.70 -15.95 1.44
C THR A 150 -7.38 -14.77 2.35
N LEU A 151 -7.48 -13.55 1.80
CA LEU A 151 -7.38 -12.30 2.53
C LEU A 151 -8.77 -11.66 2.64
N ALA A 152 -9.18 -11.27 3.85
CA ALA A 152 -10.43 -10.57 4.09
C ALA A 152 -10.18 -9.18 4.68
N PHE A 153 -10.62 -8.15 3.94
CA PHE A 153 -10.59 -6.74 4.34
C PHE A 153 -11.93 -6.32 4.91
N PHE A 154 -11.93 -5.54 6.00
CA PHE A 154 -13.13 -5.09 6.71
C PHE A 154 -13.15 -3.58 6.85
N GLY A 155 -14.29 -2.95 6.48
CA GLY A 155 -14.51 -1.51 6.69
C GLY A 155 -14.93 -0.75 5.44
N ASP A 156 -14.28 0.38 5.16
CA ASP A 156 -14.60 1.25 4.02
C ASP A 156 -14.04 0.65 2.71
N GLY A 157 -14.91 -0.01 1.95
CA GLY A 157 -14.56 -0.57 0.63
C GLY A 157 -14.16 0.46 -0.42
N ARG A 158 -14.45 1.77 -0.18
CA ARG A 158 -14.02 2.88 -1.05
C ARG A 158 -12.65 3.44 -0.68
N SER A 159 -12.04 2.93 0.39
CA SER A 159 -10.74 3.41 0.82
C SER A 159 -9.64 3.02 -0.18
N ASN A 160 -8.57 3.80 -0.23
CA ASN A 160 -7.39 3.47 -1.01
C ASN A 160 -6.77 2.13 -0.61
N MET A 161 -6.86 1.75 0.66
CA MET A 161 -6.38 0.45 1.12
C MET A 161 -7.22 -0.69 0.57
N ALA A 162 -8.57 -0.60 0.62
CA ALA A 162 -9.44 -1.61 0.02
C ALA A 162 -9.17 -1.78 -1.48
N HIS A 163 -9.06 -0.66 -2.22
CA HIS A 163 -8.72 -0.68 -3.65
C HIS A 163 -7.38 -1.36 -3.92
N SER A 164 -6.36 -1.00 -3.14
CA SER A 164 -5.03 -1.59 -3.29
C SER A 164 -5.00 -3.07 -2.92
N TYR A 165 -5.71 -3.51 -1.86
CA TYR A 165 -5.83 -4.93 -1.53
C TYR A 165 -6.52 -5.73 -2.65
N MET A 166 -7.57 -5.18 -3.26
CA MET A 166 -8.23 -5.85 -4.38
C MET A 166 -7.25 -6.09 -5.53
N LEU A 167 -6.53 -5.05 -5.97
CA LEU A 167 -5.63 -5.15 -7.12
C LEU A 167 -4.36 -5.97 -6.81
N ALA A 168 -3.65 -5.64 -5.74
CA ALA A 168 -2.39 -6.30 -5.39
C ALA A 168 -2.59 -7.76 -4.96
N GLY A 169 -3.66 -8.04 -4.20
CA GLY A 169 -3.96 -9.38 -3.73
C GLY A 169 -4.31 -10.33 -4.88
N VAL A 170 -5.19 -9.93 -5.80
CA VAL A 170 -5.49 -10.78 -6.96
C VAL A 170 -4.30 -10.91 -7.91
N THR A 171 -3.44 -9.89 -8.02
CA THR A 171 -2.19 -9.96 -8.79
C THR A 171 -1.25 -11.03 -8.21
N ALA A 172 -1.22 -11.18 -6.89
CA ALA A 172 -0.47 -12.24 -6.20
C ALA A 172 -1.14 -13.64 -6.30
N GLY A 173 -2.31 -13.74 -6.92
CA GLY A 173 -3.08 -14.99 -7.02
C GLY A 173 -3.82 -15.36 -5.73
N MET A 174 -4.07 -14.40 -4.85
CA MET A 174 -4.86 -14.56 -3.62
C MET A 174 -6.36 -14.49 -3.90
N HIS A 175 -7.14 -15.04 -2.98
CA HIS A 175 -8.59 -14.87 -2.92
C HIS A 175 -8.90 -13.68 -2.00
N VAL A 176 -9.26 -12.54 -2.58
CA VAL A 176 -9.54 -11.32 -1.84
C VAL A 176 -11.04 -11.22 -1.56
N ARG A 177 -11.38 -10.95 -0.31
CA ARG A 177 -12.73 -10.68 0.16
C ARG A 177 -12.77 -9.28 0.75
N VAL A 178 -13.79 -8.49 0.37
CA VAL A 178 -14.01 -7.15 0.93
C VAL A 178 -15.37 -7.13 1.60
N ALA A 179 -15.39 -6.95 2.91
CA ALA A 179 -16.61 -6.79 3.70
C ALA A 179 -16.84 -5.30 4.00
N SER A 180 -17.92 -4.75 3.45
CA SER A 180 -18.30 -3.34 3.63
C SER A 180 -19.80 -3.16 3.50
N PRO A 181 -20.40 -2.11 4.14
CA PRO A 181 -21.80 -1.75 3.87
C PRO A 181 -21.98 -1.37 2.40
N GLU A 182 -23.18 -1.54 1.85
CA GLU A 182 -23.50 -1.13 0.48
C GLU A 182 -23.15 0.35 0.19
N SER A 183 -23.39 1.23 1.19
CA SER A 183 -23.05 2.66 1.09
C SER A 183 -21.55 2.96 1.00
N TYR A 184 -20.70 1.99 1.34
CA TYR A 184 -19.24 2.03 1.26
C TYR A 184 -18.67 0.97 0.30
N ALA A 185 -19.50 0.47 -0.63
CA ALA A 185 -19.04 -0.50 -1.63
C ALA A 185 -17.87 0.04 -2.46
N PRO A 186 -16.91 -0.80 -2.87
CA PRO A 186 -15.79 -0.40 -3.71
C PRO A 186 -16.25 0.25 -5.03
N ARG A 187 -15.36 1.01 -5.65
CA ARG A 187 -15.60 1.58 -6.98
C ARG A 187 -15.71 0.48 -8.03
N GLU A 188 -16.69 0.59 -8.91
CA GLU A 188 -16.98 -0.41 -9.96
C GLU A 188 -15.81 -0.61 -10.94
N ASP A 189 -15.10 0.48 -11.29
CA ASP A 189 -13.94 0.42 -12.18
C ASP A 189 -12.78 -0.38 -11.57
N VAL A 190 -12.53 -0.23 -10.25
CA VAL A 190 -11.50 -0.98 -9.54
C VAL A 190 -11.89 -2.46 -9.40
N VAL A 191 -13.17 -2.74 -9.14
CA VAL A 191 -13.70 -4.12 -9.12
C VAL A 191 -13.49 -4.79 -10.47
N ALA A 192 -13.83 -4.11 -11.57
CA ALA A 192 -13.65 -4.64 -12.92
C ALA A 192 -12.17 -4.91 -13.27
N ASP A 193 -11.27 -4.01 -12.84
CA ASP A 193 -9.83 -4.18 -13.02
C ASP A 193 -9.31 -5.38 -12.21
N ALA A 194 -9.78 -5.54 -10.96
CA ALA A 194 -9.41 -6.68 -10.12
C ALA A 194 -9.92 -8.02 -10.67
N ASP A 195 -11.17 -8.08 -11.16
CA ASP A 195 -11.73 -9.29 -11.76
C ASP A 195 -10.97 -9.69 -13.03
N ARG A 196 -10.62 -8.72 -13.88
CA ARG A 196 -9.78 -8.97 -15.05
C ARG A 196 -8.43 -9.57 -14.62
N ARG A 197 -7.76 -8.98 -13.64
CA ARG A 197 -6.47 -9.46 -13.13
C ARG A 197 -6.60 -10.84 -12.48
N ALA A 198 -7.65 -11.08 -11.71
CA ALA A 198 -7.92 -12.37 -11.08
C ALA A 198 -8.03 -13.50 -12.12
N SER A 199 -8.67 -13.24 -13.28
CA SER A 199 -8.77 -14.22 -14.37
C SER A 199 -7.42 -14.63 -14.97
N GLU A 200 -6.41 -13.74 -14.90
CA GLU A 200 -5.05 -13.99 -15.39
C GLU A 200 -4.19 -14.76 -14.39
N THR A 201 -4.43 -14.57 -13.09
CA THR A 201 -3.56 -15.04 -12.01
C THR A 201 -4.08 -16.28 -11.28
N GLY A 202 -5.38 -16.58 -11.42
CA GLY A 202 -6.07 -17.65 -10.68
C GLY A 202 -6.51 -17.21 -9.28
N GLY A 203 -6.39 -15.91 -8.94
CA GLY A 203 -7.01 -15.33 -7.76
C GLY A 203 -8.52 -15.12 -7.93
N SER A 204 -9.15 -14.48 -6.95
CA SER A 204 -10.56 -14.06 -7.04
C SER A 204 -10.84 -12.83 -6.18
N LEU A 205 -11.87 -12.07 -6.55
CA LEU A 205 -12.46 -11.02 -5.71
C LEU A 205 -13.89 -11.39 -5.36
N THR A 206 -14.27 -11.23 -4.10
CA THR A 206 -15.66 -11.40 -3.64
C THR A 206 -16.02 -10.28 -2.67
N LEU A 207 -17.15 -9.63 -2.91
CA LEU A 207 -17.68 -8.57 -2.06
C LEU A 207 -18.73 -9.15 -1.11
N TYR A 208 -18.68 -8.75 0.16
CA TYR A 208 -19.58 -9.18 1.22
C TYR A 208 -20.20 -7.97 1.93
N THR A 209 -21.45 -8.12 2.34
CA THR A 209 -22.09 -7.22 3.31
C THR A 209 -22.12 -7.83 4.72
N ASP A 210 -21.87 -9.12 4.84
CA ASP A 210 -21.74 -9.83 6.12
C ASP A 210 -20.26 -10.04 6.46
N ALA A 211 -19.81 -9.44 7.56
CA ALA A 211 -18.43 -9.53 8.03
C ALA A 211 -18.06 -10.97 8.44
N ASN A 212 -18.98 -11.73 9.01
CA ASN A 212 -18.71 -13.10 9.47
C ASN A 212 -18.49 -14.05 8.29
N GLU A 213 -19.29 -13.90 7.22
CA GLU A 213 -19.11 -14.69 5.99
C GLU A 213 -17.75 -14.40 5.33
N ALA A 214 -17.36 -13.13 5.31
CA ALA A 214 -16.06 -12.74 4.75
C ALA A 214 -14.88 -13.31 5.57
N ALA A 215 -14.99 -13.34 6.90
CA ALA A 215 -13.94 -13.83 7.80
C ALA A 215 -13.80 -15.36 7.76
N ALA A 216 -14.87 -16.08 7.43
CA ALA A 216 -14.90 -17.53 7.56
C ALA A 216 -13.75 -18.21 6.79
N GLY A 217 -12.83 -18.86 7.53
CA GLY A 217 -11.69 -19.59 6.98
C GLY A 217 -10.64 -18.73 6.26
N ALA A 218 -10.60 -17.41 6.50
CA ALA A 218 -9.56 -16.54 5.95
C ALA A 218 -8.18 -16.82 6.56
N ASP A 219 -7.13 -16.66 5.77
CA ASP A 219 -5.72 -16.76 6.19
C ASP A 219 -5.20 -15.45 6.77
N VAL A 220 -5.74 -14.33 6.27
CA VAL A 220 -5.33 -12.98 6.62
C VAL A 220 -6.56 -12.12 6.86
N ILE A 221 -6.61 -11.46 8.02
CA ILE A 221 -7.63 -10.49 8.40
C ILE A 221 -7.01 -9.10 8.37
N VAL A 222 -7.68 -8.18 7.69
CA VAL A 222 -7.17 -6.81 7.46
C VAL A 222 -8.26 -5.79 7.73
N THR A 223 -7.88 -4.69 8.36
CA THR A 223 -8.70 -3.47 8.37
C THR A 223 -7.82 -2.23 8.24
N ASP A 224 -8.44 -1.09 8.04
CA ASP A 224 -7.80 0.22 8.01
C ASP A 224 -8.61 1.23 8.83
N THR A 225 -8.01 2.36 9.16
CA THR A 225 -8.70 3.43 9.89
C THR A 225 -9.98 3.88 9.17
N TRP A 226 -11.07 3.97 9.91
CA TRP A 226 -12.36 4.37 9.34
C TRP A 226 -12.45 5.88 9.07
N VAL A 227 -11.67 6.67 9.81
CA VAL A 227 -11.65 8.13 9.68
C VAL A 227 -10.27 8.55 9.17
N SER A 228 -10.11 8.54 7.86
CA SER A 228 -8.88 8.97 7.20
C SER A 228 -8.68 10.48 7.34
N MET A 229 -7.43 10.95 7.20
CA MET A 229 -7.10 12.37 7.21
C MET A 229 -7.93 13.15 6.18
N GLY A 230 -8.60 14.22 6.63
CA GLY A 230 -9.50 15.05 5.84
C GLY A 230 -10.96 14.61 5.86
N LYS A 231 -11.31 13.55 6.62
CA LYS A 231 -12.69 13.05 6.78
C LYS A 231 -13.18 13.16 8.23
N GLU A 232 -12.59 14.03 9.03
CA GLU A 232 -12.89 14.18 10.46
C GLU A 232 -14.36 14.61 10.70
N GLU A 233 -14.95 15.37 9.78
CA GLU A 233 -16.37 15.79 9.85
C GLU A 233 -17.34 14.62 9.68
N GLU A 234 -16.92 13.52 9.00
CA GLU A 234 -17.73 12.31 8.79
C GLU A 234 -17.64 11.32 9.97
N LYS A 235 -16.81 11.58 10.98
CA LYS A 235 -16.43 10.63 12.03
C LYS A 235 -17.62 9.89 12.64
N LEU A 236 -18.65 10.60 13.10
CA LEU A 236 -19.79 9.98 13.78
C LEU A 236 -20.62 9.09 12.85
N ALA A 237 -20.77 9.50 11.59
CA ALA A 237 -21.47 8.68 10.60
C ALA A 237 -20.67 7.40 10.30
N ARG A 238 -19.37 7.53 10.05
CA ARG A 238 -18.48 6.39 9.76
C ARG A 238 -18.42 5.39 10.91
N LEU A 239 -18.31 5.85 12.15
CA LEU A 239 -18.30 4.97 13.34
C LEU A 239 -19.61 4.17 13.49
N ARG A 240 -20.74 4.79 13.16
CA ARG A 240 -22.04 4.11 13.17
C ARG A 240 -22.16 3.11 12.03
N ASP A 241 -21.84 3.54 10.80
CA ASP A 241 -22.10 2.77 9.58
C ASP A 241 -21.13 1.59 9.42
N LEU A 242 -19.89 1.74 9.92
CA LEU A 242 -18.84 0.72 9.84
C LEU A 242 -18.75 -0.15 11.11
N GLY A 243 -19.53 0.13 12.16
CA GLY A 243 -19.41 -0.53 13.46
C GLY A 243 -19.52 -2.06 13.43
N GLU A 244 -20.30 -2.63 12.51
CA GLU A 244 -20.45 -4.08 12.32
C GLU A 244 -19.25 -4.74 11.63
N TYR A 245 -18.35 -3.93 11.07
CA TYR A 245 -17.13 -4.38 10.36
C TYR A 245 -15.87 -4.26 11.23
N LYS A 246 -16.04 -3.97 12.53
CA LYS A 246 -14.94 -3.97 13.50
C LYS A 246 -14.28 -5.34 13.58
N VAL A 247 -12.97 -5.39 13.50
CA VAL A 247 -12.22 -6.62 13.76
C VAL A 247 -12.13 -6.84 15.25
N THR A 248 -12.95 -7.78 15.72
CA THR A 248 -13.04 -8.21 17.12
C THR A 248 -12.33 -9.54 17.31
N ARG A 249 -12.13 -9.93 18.58
CA ARG A 249 -11.61 -11.25 18.89
C ARG A 249 -12.55 -12.36 18.39
N GLU A 250 -13.86 -12.16 18.47
CA GLU A 250 -14.86 -13.10 17.97
C GLU A 250 -14.74 -13.26 16.45
N LEU A 251 -14.59 -12.16 15.71
CA LEU A 251 -14.38 -12.22 14.26
C LEU A 251 -13.12 -13.02 13.90
N MET A 252 -12.02 -12.82 14.64
CA MET A 252 -10.78 -13.59 14.45
C MET A 252 -10.97 -15.10 14.65
N THR A 253 -11.92 -15.53 15.50
CA THR A 253 -12.19 -16.97 15.68
C THR A 253 -12.86 -17.65 14.48
N LEU A 254 -13.45 -16.88 13.57
CA LEU A 254 -14.05 -17.39 12.32
C LEU A 254 -13.00 -17.65 11.24
N ALA A 255 -11.87 -16.97 11.31
CA ALA A 255 -10.73 -17.19 10.43
C ALA A 255 -10.02 -18.51 10.76
N LYS A 256 -9.01 -18.89 9.99
CA LYS A 256 -8.19 -20.06 10.31
C LYS A 256 -7.48 -19.87 11.65
N PRO A 257 -7.21 -20.96 12.40
CA PRO A 257 -6.53 -20.87 13.71
C PRO A 257 -5.14 -20.20 13.63
N ASP A 258 -4.47 -20.30 12.49
CA ASP A 258 -3.18 -19.70 12.18
C ASP A 258 -3.29 -18.41 11.35
N ALA A 259 -4.49 -17.83 11.28
CA ALA A 259 -4.70 -16.55 10.59
C ALA A 259 -3.89 -15.43 11.26
N ILE A 260 -3.37 -14.53 10.44
CA ILE A 260 -2.67 -13.33 10.88
C ILE A 260 -3.55 -12.09 10.74
N PHE A 261 -3.32 -11.10 11.60
CA PHE A 261 -3.93 -9.78 11.53
C PHE A 261 -2.90 -8.76 11.08
N ILE A 262 -3.23 -7.93 10.08
CA ILE A 262 -2.43 -6.82 9.57
C ILE A 262 -3.22 -5.51 9.54
N HIS A 263 -2.51 -4.38 9.66
CA HIS A 263 -3.06 -3.03 9.66
C HIS A 263 -1.96 -2.03 9.35
N CYS A 264 -2.13 -1.19 8.32
CA CYS A 264 -1.10 -0.25 7.84
C CYS A 264 -0.69 0.84 8.84
N LEU A 265 -1.40 0.96 9.97
CA LEU A 265 -1.21 1.98 11.00
C LEU A 265 -1.30 3.44 10.47
N PRO A 266 -1.76 4.42 11.32
CA PRO A 266 -2.12 4.26 12.73
C PRO A 266 -3.47 3.56 12.89
N ALA A 267 -3.70 2.90 14.03
CA ALA A 267 -4.95 2.25 14.35
C ALA A 267 -5.66 2.95 15.51
N ASP A 268 -6.97 3.09 15.40
CA ASP A 268 -7.85 3.58 16.47
C ASP A 268 -8.45 2.41 17.23
N ARG A 269 -7.73 1.95 18.27
CA ARG A 269 -8.18 0.85 19.14
C ARG A 269 -9.55 1.14 19.73
N GLY A 270 -10.48 0.20 19.55
CA GLY A 270 -11.88 0.34 19.96
C GLY A 270 -12.81 0.84 18.85
N TYR A 271 -12.27 1.37 17.73
CA TYR A 271 -13.06 1.68 16.53
C TYR A 271 -12.97 0.54 15.53
N GLU A 272 -12.04 0.56 14.58
CA GLU A 272 -11.92 -0.45 13.52
C GLU A 272 -11.36 -1.79 14.01
N VAL A 273 -10.62 -1.78 15.12
CA VAL A 273 -10.02 -2.99 15.69
C VAL A 273 -10.02 -2.94 17.22
N GLU A 274 -10.21 -4.09 17.85
CA GLU A 274 -10.04 -4.23 19.29
C GLU A 274 -8.57 -4.27 19.69
N ALA A 275 -8.24 -3.71 20.87
CA ALA A 275 -6.89 -3.74 21.41
C ALA A 275 -6.35 -5.18 21.54
N GLU A 276 -7.21 -6.11 21.95
CA GLU A 276 -6.87 -7.54 22.13
C GLU A 276 -6.48 -8.22 20.80
N VAL A 277 -6.95 -7.70 19.66
CA VAL A 277 -6.58 -8.21 18.34
C VAL A 277 -5.24 -7.61 17.90
N ILE A 278 -5.16 -6.28 17.83
CA ILE A 278 -3.96 -5.60 17.31
C ILE A 278 -2.72 -5.80 18.20
N ASP A 279 -2.92 -5.95 19.51
CA ASP A 279 -1.85 -6.23 20.49
C ASP A 279 -1.74 -7.73 20.81
N GLY A 280 -2.53 -8.57 20.14
CA GLY A 280 -2.62 -10.01 20.36
C GLY A 280 -1.58 -10.83 19.57
N PRO A 281 -1.52 -12.15 19.81
CA PRO A 281 -0.49 -13.02 19.26
C PRO A 281 -0.62 -13.28 17.74
N GLN A 282 -1.77 -13.03 17.13
CA GLN A 282 -1.98 -13.16 15.68
C GLN A 282 -1.65 -11.87 14.92
N SER A 283 -1.38 -10.77 15.63
CA SER A 283 -1.04 -9.49 15.03
C SER A 283 0.42 -9.46 14.59
N VAL A 284 0.65 -9.09 13.33
CA VAL A 284 1.99 -8.93 12.74
C VAL A 284 2.23 -7.50 12.24
N VAL A 285 1.50 -6.53 12.80
CA VAL A 285 1.54 -5.11 12.37
C VAL A 285 2.91 -4.45 12.52
N TRP A 286 3.76 -4.95 13.42
CA TRP A 286 5.10 -4.40 13.60
C TRP A 286 6.07 -4.90 12.53
N ASP A 287 5.95 -6.18 12.12
CA ASP A 287 6.69 -6.75 11.00
C ASP A 287 6.27 -6.09 9.69
N GLU A 288 4.95 -5.85 9.52
CA GLU A 288 4.38 -5.09 8.40
C GLU A 288 4.96 -3.66 8.32
N ALA A 289 5.03 -2.96 9.45
CA ALA A 289 5.61 -1.62 9.52
C ALA A 289 7.11 -1.61 9.18
N GLU A 290 7.87 -2.61 9.61
CA GLU A 290 9.29 -2.79 9.23
C GLU A 290 9.42 -3.08 7.74
N ASN A 291 8.58 -3.94 7.19
CA ASN A 291 8.62 -4.37 5.80
C ASN A 291 8.38 -3.22 4.80
N ARG A 292 7.81 -2.10 5.23
CA ARG A 292 7.79 -0.85 4.45
C ARG A 292 9.18 -0.44 3.98
N LEU A 293 10.19 -0.57 4.83
CA LEU A 293 11.57 -0.24 4.47
C LEU A 293 12.09 -1.17 3.37
N HIS A 294 11.90 -2.47 3.53
CA HIS A 294 12.48 -3.47 2.65
C HIS A 294 11.78 -3.52 1.29
N ALA A 295 10.44 -3.45 1.27
CA ALA A 295 9.64 -3.42 0.05
C ALA A 295 9.91 -2.15 -0.78
N GLN A 296 9.98 -0.98 -0.14
CA GLN A 296 10.28 0.28 -0.83
C GLN A 296 11.71 0.34 -1.39
N LYS A 297 12.68 -0.24 -0.68
CA LYS A 297 14.05 -0.41 -1.21
C LYS A 297 14.05 -1.29 -2.46
N ALA A 298 13.39 -2.44 -2.39
CA ALA A 298 13.31 -3.37 -3.51
C ALA A 298 12.63 -2.72 -4.73
N LEU A 299 11.52 -2.02 -4.51
CA LEU A 299 10.84 -1.27 -5.55
C LEU A 299 11.76 -0.24 -6.23
N LEU A 300 12.48 0.58 -5.45
CA LEU A 300 13.41 1.57 -6.02
C LEU A 300 14.52 0.89 -6.81
N VAL A 301 15.12 -0.18 -6.29
CA VAL A 301 16.15 -0.96 -7.01
C VAL A 301 15.59 -1.52 -8.31
N TRP A 302 14.38 -2.08 -8.29
CA TRP A 302 13.74 -2.66 -9.44
C TRP A 302 13.46 -1.59 -10.51
N LEU A 303 12.84 -0.47 -10.14
CA LEU A 303 12.53 0.64 -11.05
C LEU A 303 13.79 1.24 -11.71
N LEU A 304 14.86 1.43 -10.93
CA LEU A 304 16.14 1.96 -11.44
C LEU A 304 16.85 1.03 -12.43
N ARG A 305 16.49 -0.27 -12.44
CA ARG A 305 17.03 -1.24 -13.43
C ARG A 305 16.25 -1.27 -14.75
N GLN A 306 15.04 -0.68 -14.76
CA GLN A 306 14.17 -0.67 -15.95
C GLN A 306 14.47 0.53 -16.89
N GLY A 307 15.27 1.51 -16.45
CA GLY A 307 15.59 2.75 -17.17
C GLY A 307 16.92 2.77 -17.88
#